data_6166a6ee133d4fc7391c28b6d5db8d7a
#
_entry.id   6166a6ee133d4fc7391c28b6d5db8d7a
#
_cell.length_a   1.000
_cell.length_b   1.000
_cell.length_c   1.000
_cell.angle_alpha   90.00
_cell.angle_beta   90.00
_cell.angle_gamma   90.00
#
_symmetry.space_group_name_H-M   'P 1'
#
loop_
_entity.id
_entity.type
_entity.pdbx_description
1 polymer ?
#
loop_
_entity_poly.entity_id
_entity_poly.type
_entity_poly.pdbx_seq_one_letter_code
_entity_poly.pdbx_strand_id
1 'polypeptide(L)'
;MQTLAKVLGVVVGVVVLLLSTIFVFSTQTLNKPIAYADASPPIPRDSTALARGRHLSRAISKCVECHGNDLGGQVVIDAMPMGRVVAPNLTSGRGGIGGSRSDDDFLRAIRHGIGVGGRPLVLMPARNYWHMGDLDVGSLIAYIRSVPAVDRELPATKFGLVGRVLLVKGDLNGMFEAKNMDHTAKRPPPPAADTTVAYGRYLAEIGGCTGCHGPSLSGGSLPGAPPDAKPASNLTPEGIGTWTEADFFRALREGVRPNGTALDSTQMPVRLTREMTDLETKAIYMYVRTVPPKPFGTN
;
A
#
# COMPACT_ATOMS: atom_id res chain seq x y z
N MET A 1 25.96 -2.95 51.24
CA MET A 1 26.01 -1.89 50.20
C MET A 1 26.78 -2.31 48.95
N GLN A 2 28.00 -2.84 49.04
CA GLN A 2 28.80 -3.21 47.85
C GLN A 2 28.19 -4.31 46.98
N THR A 3 27.56 -5.33 47.56
CA THR A 3 26.90 -6.42 46.80
C THR A 3 25.69 -5.90 46.01
N LEU A 4 24.86 -5.03 46.60
CA LEU A 4 23.73 -4.42 45.92
C LEU A 4 24.17 -3.53 44.74
N ALA A 5 25.24 -2.75 44.92
CA ALA A 5 25.80 -1.95 43.86
C ALA A 5 26.35 -2.81 42.67
N LYS A 6 26.98 -3.95 42.96
CA LYS A 6 27.43 -4.89 41.94
C LYS A 6 26.26 -5.52 41.18
N VAL A 7 25.22 -5.98 41.90
CA VAL A 7 24.00 -6.54 41.27
C VAL A 7 23.31 -5.50 40.39
N LEU A 8 23.16 -4.28 40.89
CA LEU A 8 22.57 -3.18 40.13
C LEU A 8 23.40 -2.88 38.86
N GLY A 9 24.72 -2.84 38.99
CA GLY A 9 25.63 -2.65 37.83
C GLY A 9 25.49 -3.73 36.76
N VAL A 10 25.38 -5.01 37.18
CA VAL A 10 25.14 -6.13 36.26
C VAL A 10 23.79 -5.99 35.57
N VAL A 11 22.72 -5.69 36.31
CA VAL A 11 21.37 -5.51 35.74
C VAL A 11 21.36 -4.37 34.73
N VAL A 12 21.94 -3.22 35.06
CA VAL A 12 22.05 -2.09 34.12
C VAL A 12 22.86 -2.48 32.89
N GLY A 13 23.97 -3.18 33.05
CA GLY A 13 24.78 -3.66 31.94
C GLY A 13 24.01 -4.58 30.99
N VAL A 14 23.26 -5.53 31.54
CA VAL A 14 22.39 -6.42 30.76
C VAL A 14 21.29 -5.66 30.01
N VAL A 15 20.62 -4.72 30.66
CA VAL A 15 19.59 -3.87 30.03
C VAL A 15 20.18 -3.05 28.88
N VAL A 16 21.32 -2.41 29.08
CA VAL A 16 22.01 -1.62 28.04
C VAL A 16 22.38 -2.52 26.88
N LEU A 17 22.91 -3.72 27.12
CA LEU A 17 23.27 -4.68 26.08
C LEU A 17 22.03 -5.09 25.27
N LEU A 18 20.92 -5.42 25.91
CA LEU A 18 19.66 -5.80 25.26
C LEU A 18 19.12 -4.66 24.38
N LEU A 19 19.06 -3.45 24.91
CA LEU A 19 18.60 -2.28 24.17
C LEU A 19 19.48 -1.98 22.97
N SER A 20 20.82 -2.07 23.13
CA SER A 20 21.77 -1.88 22.04
C SER A 20 21.59 -2.93 20.96
N THR A 21 21.39 -4.20 21.34
CA THR A 21 21.15 -5.31 20.44
C THR A 21 19.87 -5.07 19.63
N ILE A 22 18.74 -4.72 20.30
CA ILE A 22 17.48 -4.40 19.62
C ILE A 22 17.69 -3.23 18.64
N PHE A 23 18.40 -2.20 19.06
CA PHE A 23 18.64 -1.04 18.21
C PHE A 23 19.46 -1.40 16.96
N VAL A 24 20.54 -2.17 17.10
CA VAL A 24 21.39 -2.59 15.98
C VAL A 24 20.60 -3.47 15.00
N PHE A 25 19.97 -4.54 15.47
CA PHE A 25 19.24 -5.46 14.60
C PHE A 25 18.04 -4.78 13.92
N SER A 26 17.26 -3.98 14.66
CA SER A 26 16.15 -3.23 14.04
C SER A 26 16.64 -2.23 12.99
N THR A 27 17.79 -1.58 13.21
CA THR A 27 18.38 -0.64 12.24
C THR A 27 18.87 -1.38 10.99
N GLN A 28 19.48 -2.56 11.15
CA GLN A 28 19.82 -3.41 10.01
C GLN A 28 18.58 -3.82 9.22
N THR A 29 17.51 -4.22 9.91
CA THR A 29 16.22 -4.58 9.27
C THR A 29 15.64 -3.42 8.45
N LEU A 30 15.72 -2.19 8.95
CA LEU A 30 15.21 -0.99 8.29
C LEU A 30 16.07 -0.51 7.11
N ASN A 31 17.38 -0.81 7.12
CA ASN A 31 18.30 -0.24 6.15
C ASN A 31 18.96 -1.27 5.22
N LYS A 32 18.63 -2.56 5.33
CA LYS A 32 19.19 -3.59 4.46
C LYS A 32 18.80 -3.30 3.00
N PRO A 33 19.78 -3.01 2.12
CA PRO A 33 19.47 -2.71 0.73
C PRO A 33 18.87 -3.92 0.02
N ILE A 34 17.93 -3.65 -0.86
CA ILE A 34 17.30 -4.63 -1.74
C ILE A 34 17.70 -4.29 -3.17
N ALA A 35 18.25 -5.27 -3.88
CA ALA A 35 18.53 -5.15 -5.30
C ALA A 35 17.25 -5.34 -6.10
N TYR A 36 17.11 -4.61 -7.19
CA TYR A 36 16.03 -4.76 -8.16
C TYR A 36 16.57 -4.62 -9.58
N ALA A 37 15.86 -5.17 -10.55
CA ALA A 37 16.17 -5.04 -11.95
C ALA A 37 14.87 -4.73 -12.69
N ASP A 38 14.63 -3.46 -12.94
CA ASP A 38 13.51 -2.99 -13.76
C ASP A 38 14.00 -1.84 -14.65
N ALA A 39 13.54 -1.78 -15.88
CA ALA A 39 13.84 -0.68 -16.77
C ALA A 39 12.82 0.44 -16.60
N SER A 40 13.28 1.68 -16.58
CA SER A 40 12.37 2.82 -16.56
C SER A 40 11.61 2.91 -17.86
N PRO A 41 10.26 2.84 -17.84
CA PRO A 41 9.46 3.06 -19.01
C PRO A 41 9.51 4.52 -19.46
N PRO A 42 9.16 4.82 -20.70
CA PRO A 42 8.95 6.20 -21.13
C PRO A 42 7.89 6.87 -20.27
N ILE A 43 8.14 8.11 -19.85
CA ILE A 43 7.16 8.92 -19.11
C ILE A 43 6.42 9.79 -20.12
N PRO A 44 5.14 9.47 -20.45
CA PRO A 44 4.35 10.24 -21.38
C PRO A 44 3.99 11.62 -20.79
N ARG A 45 3.85 12.64 -21.65
CA ARG A 45 3.57 14.00 -21.18
C ARG A 45 2.30 14.62 -21.79
N ASP A 46 1.57 13.82 -22.56
CA ASP A 46 0.32 14.26 -23.16
C ASP A 46 -0.83 14.30 -22.16
N SER A 47 -1.89 15.01 -22.52
CA SER A 47 -3.06 15.21 -21.64
C SER A 47 -3.78 13.91 -21.29
N THR A 48 -3.77 12.92 -22.18
CA THR A 48 -4.41 11.62 -21.97
C THR A 48 -3.67 10.85 -20.88
N ALA A 49 -2.35 10.83 -20.93
CA ALA A 49 -1.53 10.21 -19.91
C ALA A 49 -1.67 10.90 -18.55
N LEU A 50 -1.70 12.23 -18.52
CA LEU A 50 -1.93 12.97 -17.26
C LEU A 50 -3.30 12.66 -16.67
N ALA A 51 -4.35 12.62 -17.49
CA ALA A 51 -5.71 12.25 -17.05
C ALA A 51 -5.74 10.80 -16.53
N ARG A 52 -5.07 9.85 -17.22
CA ARG A 52 -4.95 8.45 -16.77
C ARG A 52 -4.19 8.36 -15.45
N GLY A 53 -3.06 9.05 -15.30
CA GLY A 53 -2.27 9.07 -14.07
C GLY A 53 -3.06 9.63 -12.88
N ARG A 54 -3.82 10.72 -13.10
CA ARG A 54 -4.73 11.29 -12.11
C ARG A 54 -5.77 10.26 -11.69
N HIS A 55 -6.41 9.61 -12.65
CA HIS A 55 -7.44 8.59 -12.39
C HIS A 55 -6.86 7.40 -11.60
N LEU A 56 -5.69 6.90 -12.02
CA LEU A 56 -4.98 5.84 -11.30
C LEU A 56 -4.68 6.25 -9.85
N SER A 57 -4.14 7.45 -9.63
CA SER A 57 -3.75 7.90 -8.29
C SER A 57 -4.94 8.04 -7.33
N ARG A 58 -6.13 8.26 -7.85
CA ARG A 58 -7.35 8.46 -7.05
C ARG A 58 -8.23 7.21 -7.02
N ALA A 59 -8.78 6.83 -8.16
CA ALA A 59 -9.81 5.81 -8.25
C ALA A 59 -9.27 4.37 -8.08
N ILE A 60 -8.14 4.08 -8.71
CA ILE A 60 -7.63 2.72 -8.80
C ILE A 60 -6.61 2.44 -7.70
N SER A 61 -5.42 3.02 -7.78
CA SER A 61 -4.31 2.74 -6.86
C SER A 61 -4.37 3.54 -5.55
N LYS A 62 -5.27 4.49 -5.46
CA LYS A 62 -5.64 5.25 -4.24
C LYS A 62 -4.44 5.89 -3.50
N CYS A 63 -3.45 6.36 -4.25
CA CYS A 63 -2.25 7.01 -3.69
C CYS A 63 -2.61 8.14 -2.71
N VAL A 64 -3.71 8.83 -2.99
CA VAL A 64 -4.24 9.94 -2.18
C VAL A 64 -4.68 9.51 -0.76
N GLU A 65 -4.92 8.22 -0.50
CA GLU A 65 -5.23 7.72 0.85
C GLU A 65 -4.07 7.97 1.82
N CYS A 66 -2.86 7.70 1.37
CA CYS A 66 -1.66 7.87 2.18
C CYS A 66 -0.95 9.21 1.93
N HIS A 67 -0.94 9.68 0.66
CA HIS A 67 -0.18 10.88 0.29
C HIS A 67 -1.01 12.18 0.31
N GLY A 68 -2.29 12.12 0.72
CA GLY A 68 -3.21 13.26 0.72
C GLY A 68 -3.77 13.59 -0.66
N ASN A 69 -4.89 14.30 -0.70
CA ASN A 69 -5.58 14.65 -1.96
C ASN A 69 -4.74 15.53 -2.90
N ASP A 70 -3.83 16.30 -2.33
CA ASP A 70 -2.87 17.19 -3.01
C ASP A 70 -1.49 16.55 -3.22
N LEU A 71 -1.34 15.25 -2.87
CA LEU A 71 -0.06 14.53 -2.84
C LEU A 71 1.04 15.20 -2.00
N GLY A 72 0.66 16.11 -1.13
CA GLY A 72 1.55 16.83 -0.20
C GLY A 72 1.98 15.99 1.02
N GLY A 73 1.57 14.73 1.09
CA GLY A 73 1.92 13.80 2.16
C GLY A 73 1.13 14.03 3.46
N GLN A 74 1.21 13.05 4.35
CA GLN A 74 0.60 13.12 5.69
C GLN A 74 1.18 12.08 6.65
N VAL A 75 0.90 12.25 7.94
CA VAL A 75 1.16 11.21 8.95
C VAL A 75 0.07 10.15 8.82
N VAL A 76 0.46 8.92 8.49
CA VAL A 76 -0.46 7.78 8.29
C VAL A 76 -0.72 7.05 9.60
N ILE A 77 0.34 6.87 10.40
CA ILE A 77 0.27 6.26 11.73
C ILE A 77 1.06 7.15 12.70
N ASP A 78 0.47 7.46 13.84
CA ASP A 78 1.16 8.07 14.98
C ASP A 78 0.74 7.34 16.26
N ALA A 79 1.48 6.31 16.61
CA ALA A 79 1.18 5.39 17.71
C ALA A 79 2.42 5.14 18.58
N MET A 80 2.98 6.20 19.18
CA MET A 80 4.10 6.05 20.12
C MET A 80 3.65 5.29 21.37
N PRO A 81 4.45 4.36 21.93
CA PRO A 81 5.86 4.07 21.65
C PRO A 81 6.11 3.05 20.53
N MET A 82 5.10 2.64 19.77
CA MET A 82 5.26 1.76 18.61
C MET A 82 6.03 2.48 17.48
N GLY A 83 5.49 3.61 17.02
CA GLY A 83 6.15 4.40 15.98
C GLY A 83 5.25 5.40 15.28
N ARG A 84 5.86 6.13 14.38
CA ARG A 84 5.19 7.03 13.43
C ARG A 84 5.57 6.63 12.02
N VAL A 85 4.57 6.50 11.14
CA VAL A 85 4.74 6.26 9.71
C VAL A 85 4.20 7.45 8.95
N VAL A 86 5.01 7.98 8.04
CA VAL A 86 4.71 9.18 7.25
C VAL A 86 4.80 8.83 5.77
N ALA A 87 3.72 9.11 5.04
CA ALA A 87 3.75 9.13 3.59
C ALA A 87 4.30 10.50 3.15
N PRO A 88 5.42 10.55 2.38
CA PRO A 88 6.09 11.79 2.07
C PRO A 88 5.23 12.70 1.15
N ASN A 89 5.54 13.99 1.18
CA ASN A 89 5.09 14.94 0.17
C ASN A 89 5.75 14.58 -1.17
N LEU A 90 4.95 14.17 -2.16
CA LEU A 90 5.42 13.75 -3.48
C LEU A 90 5.65 14.93 -4.43
N THR A 91 5.22 16.14 -4.07
CA THR A 91 5.34 17.33 -4.91
C THR A 91 6.74 17.94 -4.86
N SER A 92 6.98 18.97 -5.70
CA SER A 92 8.25 19.70 -5.74
C SER A 92 8.34 20.83 -4.71
N GLY A 93 7.30 21.04 -3.89
CA GLY A 93 7.30 22.08 -2.85
C GLY A 93 8.29 21.79 -1.71
N ARG A 94 8.42 22.77 -0.80
CA ARG A 94 9.29 22.63 0.38
C ARG A 94 8.85 21.42 1.24
N GLY A 95 9.80 20.60 1.65
CA GLY A 95 9.56 19.33 2.35
C GLY A 95 9.15 18.17 1.44
N GLY A 96 8.96 18.43 0.12
CA GLY A 96 8.61 17.42 -0.87
C GLY A 96 9.82 16.73 -1.50
N ILE A 97 9.59 15.54 -2.01
CA ILE A 97 10.60 14.72 -2.69
C ILE A 97 10.58 14.89 -4.22
N GLY A 98 9.52 15.46 -4.78
CA GLY A 98 9.31 15.54 -6.23
C GLY A 98 10.40 16.30 -6.98
N GLY A 99 11.01 17.32 -6.38
CA GLY A 99 12.11 18.09 -6.98
C GLY A 99 13.48 17.38 -6.90
N SER A 100 13.65 16.40 -6.02
CA SER A 100 14.94 15.76 -5.73
C SER A 100 15.04 14.29 -6.17
N ARG A 101 13.95 13.66 -6.57
CA ARG A 101 13.88 12.25 -7.00
C ARG A 101 13.78 12.16 -8.52
N SER A 102 14.46 11.20 -9.12
CA SER A 102 14.32 10.87 -10.53
C SER A 102 13.02 10.10 -10.78
N ASP A 103 12.64 9.96 -12.04
CA ASP A 103 11.49 9.12 -12.44
C ASP A 103 11.75 7.64 -12.12
N ASP A 104 13.01 7.20 -12.20
CA ASP A 104 13.45 5.87 -11.79
C ASP A 104 13.30 5.66 -10.27
N ASP A 105 13.55 6.69 -9.44
CA ASP A 105 13.27 6.63 -8.00
C ASP A 105 11.77 6.43 -7.72
N PHE A 106 10.90 7.09 -8.49
CA PHE A 106 9.44 6.89 -8.37
C PHE A 106 9.02 5.51 -8.85
N LEU A 107 9.52 5.05 -9.99
CA LEU A 107 9.25 3.70 -10.50
C LEU A 107 9.61 2.65 -9.45
N ARG A 108 10.84 2.73 -8.94
CA ARG A 108 11.36 1.81 -7.92
C ARG A 108 10.51 1.83 -6.65
N ALA A 109 10.11 3.01 -6.19
CA ALA A 109 9.24 3.16 -5.04
C ALA A 109 7.85 2.55 -5.27
N ILE A 110 7.24 2.81 -6.42
CA ILE A 110 5.89 2.35 -6.76
C ILE A 110 5.88 0.84 -6.96
N ARG A 111 6.67 0.32 -7.88
CA ARG A 111 6.61 -1.10 -8.27
C ARG A 111 7.34 -2.04 -7.32
N HIS A 112 8.38 -1.56 -6.66
CA HIS A 112 9.25 -2.42 -5.85
C HIS A 112 9.23 -2.10 -4.36
N GLY A 113 8.61 -0.98 -3.95
CA GLY A 113 8.60 -0.57 -2.54
C GLY A 113 10.01 -0.25 -2.01
N ILE A 114 10.92 0.16 -2.90
CA ILE A 114 12.32 0.40 -2.58
C ILE A 114 12.59 1.91 -2.70
N GLY A 115 13.02 2.50 -1.62
CA GLY A 115 13.42 3.89 -1.54
C GLY A 115 14.89 4.12 -1.93
N VAL A 116 15.33 5.35 -1.75
CA VAL A 116 16.72 5.74 -2.04
C VAL A 116 17.71 4.94 -1.19
N GLY A 117 18.81 4.55 -1.79
CA GLY A 117 19.82 3.70 -1.17
C GLY A 117 19.37 2.24 -1.01
N GLY A 118 18.34 1.81 -1.74
CA GLY A 118 17.86 0.43 -1.73
C GLY A 118 16.99 0.08 -0.51
N ARG A 119 16.61 1.03 0.34
CA ARG A 119 15.89 0.75 1.59
C ARG A 119 14.45 0.34 1.33
N PRO A 120 13.91 -0.68 2.02
CA PRO A 120 12.51 -1.02 1.93
C PRO A 120 11.63 0.12 2.46
N LEU A 121 10.58 0.47 1.70
CA LEU A 121 9.58 1.43 2.13
C LEU A 121 8.60 0.78 3.10
N VAL A 122 8.06 1.59 4.01
CA VAL A 122 7.07 1.17 5.00
C VAL A 122 5.66 1.42 4.45
N LEU A 123 4.79 0.43 4.50
CA LEU A 123 3.37 0.49 4.09
C LEU A 123 3.13 0.85 2.61
N MET A 124 4.14 0.97 1.77
CA MET A 124 3.93 1.15 0.33
C MET A 124 3.44 -0.18 -0.28
N PRO A 125 2.23 -0.25 -0.88
CA PRO A 125 1.64 -1.50 -1.35
C PRO A 125 2.24 -1.92 -2.71
N ALA A 126 3.56 -2.09 -2.73
CA ALA A 126 4.34 -2.34 -3.94
C ALA A 126 4.00 -3.67 -4.60
N ARG A 127 3.61 -4.68 -3.82
CA ARG A 127 3.17 -5.98 -4.35
C ARG A 127 1.99 -5.82 -5.32
N ASN A 128 1.05 -4.95 -4.99
CA ASN A 128 -0.08 -4.64 -5.85
C ASN A 128 0.38 -3.85 -7.08
N TYR A 129 1.18 -2.81 -6.87
CA TYR A 129 1.62 -1.93 -7.95
C TYR A 129 2.68 -2.55 -8.85
N TRP A 130 3.31 -3.65 -8.44
CA TRP A 130 4.20 -4.43 -9.30
C TRP A 130 3.50 -4.89 -10.59
N HIS A 131 2.20 -5.18 -10.53
CA HIS A 131 1.39 -5.57 -11.70
C HIS A 131 1.14 -4.43 -12.68
N MET A 132 1.38 -3.18 -12.29
CA MET A 132 1.07 -2.00 -13.11
C MET A 132 1.90 -1.99 -14.41
N GLY A 133 1.24 -1.91 -15.54
CA GLY A 133 1.87 -1.84 -16.85
C GLY A 133 2.71 -0.57 -17.03
N ASP A 134 3.59 -0.55 -18.03
CA ASP A 134 4.52 0.55 -18.26
C ASP A 134 3.83 1.88 -18.56
N LEU A 135 2.77 1.84 -19.38
CA LEU A 135 1.98 3.05 -19.64
C LEU A 135 1.26 3.59 -18.41
N ASP A 136 0.74 2.70 -17.57
CA ASP A 136 0.02 3.10 -16.36
C ASP A 136 0.98 3.69 -15.31
N VAL A 137 2.13 3.05 -15.05
CA VAL A 137 3.10 3.61 -14.09
C VAL A 137 3.74 4.89 -14.63
N GLY A 138 4.04 4.95 -15.94
CA GLY A 138 4.54 6.17 -16.60
C GLY A 138 3.55 7.32 -16.50
N SER A 139 2.27 7.06 -16.76
CA SER A 139 1.18 8.03 -16.61
C SER A 139 1.03 8.50 -15.16
N LEU A 140 1.14 7.59 -14.20
CA LEU A 140 1.09 7.92 -12.78
C LEU A 140 2.25 8.83 -12.37
N ILE A 141 3.48 8.52 -12.80
CA ILE A 141 4.66 9.35 -12.55
C ILE A 141 4.51 10.72 -13.21
N ALA A 142 4.06 10.76 -14.49
CA ALA A 142 3.78 12.01 -15.19
C ALA A 142 2.77 12.89 -14.44
N TYR A 143 1.70 12.30 -13.92
CA TYR A 143 0.72 13.02 -13.11
C TYR A 143 1.34 13.54 -11.81
N ILE A 144 2.08 12.72 -11.04
CA ILE A 144 2.75 13.15 -9.81
C ILE A 144 3.66 14.36 -10.10
N ARG A 145 4.38 14.35 -11.23
CA ARG A 145 5.24 15.47 -11.67
C ARG A 145 4.47 16.74 -12.03
N SER A 146 3.22 16.60 -12.46
CA SER A 146 2.37 17.72 -12.89
C SER A 146 1.60 18.39 -11.76
N VAL A 147 1.54 17.76 -10.59
CA VAL A 147 0.82 18.33 -9.44
C VAL A 147 1.51 19.61 -8.96
N PRO A 148 0.75 20.68 -8.65
CA PRO A 148 1.31 21.91 -8.11
C PRO A 148 2.17 21.66 -6.86
N ALA A 149 3.22 22.45 -6.70
CA ALA A 149 4.08 22.38 -5.53
C ALA A 149 3.28 22.65 -4.24
N VAL A 150 3.40 21.76 -3.26
CA VAL A 150 2.80 21.91 -1.93
C VAL A 150 3.91 22.07 -0.90
N ASP A 151 3.96 23.21 -0.25
CA ASP A 151 4.89 23.45 0.85
C ASP A 151 4.35 22.80 2.12
N ARG A 152 4.87 21.63 2.41
CA ARG A 152 4.51 20.87 3.62
C ARG A 152 5.69 20.05 4.11
N GLU A 153 6.25 20.49 5.23
CA GLU A 153 7.28 19.74 5.94
C GLU A 153 6.62 18.75 6.90
N LEU A 154 7.00 17.49 6.77
CA LEU A 154 6.47 16.40 7.59
C LEU A 154 7.57 15.82 8.47
N PRO A 155 7.23 15.31 9.67
CA PRO A 155 8.19 14.60 10.49
C PRO A 155 8.66 13.32 9.79
N ALA A 156 9.85 12.85 10.15
CA ALA A 156 10.36 11.59 9.63
C ALA A 156 9.57 10.38 10.18
N THR A 157 9.45 9.32 9.36
CA THR A 157 9.05 7.99 9.84
C THR A 157 10.03 7.53 10.91
N LYS A 158 9.51 7.06 12.06
CA LYS A 158 10.32 6.67 13.23
C LYS A 158 9.67 5.50 13.95
N PHE A 159 10.48 4.48 14.27
CA PHE A 159 10.06 3.39 15.14
C PHE A 159 10.53 3.67 16.58
N GLY A 160 9.59 3.63 17.51
CA GLY A 160 9.85 3.70 18.95
C GLY A 160 10.37 2.35 19.50
N LEU A 161 10.64 2.28 20.78
CA LEU A 161 11.22 1.07 21.40
C LEU A 161 10.35 -0.19 21.15
N VAL A 162 9.04 -0.09 21.36
CA VAL A 162 8.11 -1.21 21.13
C VAL A 162 8.15 -1.63 19.66
N GLY A 163 8.06 -0.67 18.72
CA GLY A 163 8.14 -0.96 17.29
C GLY A 163 9.47 -1.62 16.90
N ARG A 164 10.59 -1.23 17.51
CA ARG A 164 11.90 -1.86 17.26
C ARG A 164 11.96 -3.31 17.77
N VAL A 165 11.35 -3.59 18.92
CA VAL A 165 11.21 -4.97 19.42
C VAL A 165 10.40 -5.80 18.45
N LEU A 166 9.24 -5.30 17.98
CA LEU A 166 8.39 -6.00 17.02
C LEU A 166 9.08 -6.19 15.66
N LEU A 167 9.91 -5.24 15.22
CA LEU A 167 10.75 -5.39 14.01
C LEU A 167 11.74 -6.55 14.16
N VAL A 168 12.42 -6.64 15.31
CA VAL A 168 13.38 -7.72 15.57
C VAL A 168 12.68 -9.08 15.66
N LYS A 169 11.50 -9.14 16.25
CA LYS A 169 10.66 -10.35 16.28
C LYS A 169 10.09 -10.76 14.91
N GLY A 170 10.03 -9.83 13.96
CA GLY A 170 9.43 -10.07 12.66
C GLY A 170 7.92 -9.79 12.57
N ASP A 171 7.28 -9.38 13.67
CA ASP A 171 5.82 -9.11 13.72
C ASP A 171 5.39 -7.96 12.77
N LEU A 172 6.33 -7.06 12.40
CA LEU A 172 6.09 -5.96 11.46
C LEU A 172 6.59 -6.24 10.03
N ASN A 173 6.99 -7.47 9.70
CA ASN A 173 7.50 -7.79 8.35
C ASN A 173 6.49 -7.50 7.24
N GLY A 174 5.19 -7.65 7.51
CA GLY A 174 4.12 -7.33 6.56
C GLY A 174 4.06 -5.85 6.16
N MET A 175 4.63 -4.94 6.95
CA MET A 175 4.71 -3.51 6.61
C MET A 175 5.78 -3.19 5.54
N PHE A 176 6.61 -4.16 5.16
CA PHE A 176 7.74 -4.00 4.23
C PHE A 176 7.59 -4.96 3.06
N GLU A 177 6.64 -4.68 2.17
CA GLU A 177 6.32 -5.58 1.07
C GLU A 177 7.52 -5.91 0.18
N ALA A 178 8.41 -4.92 -0.03
CA ALA A 178 9.64 -5.12 -0.79
C ALA A 178 10.50 -6.30 -0.33
N LYS A 179 10.45 -6.68 0.95
CA LYS A 179 11.24 -7.80 1.48
C LYS A 179 10.71 -9.18 1.05
N ASN A 180 9.46 -9.22 0.61
CA ASN A 180 8.71 -10.44 0.32
C ASN A 180 8.30 -10.53 -1.16
N MET A 181 8.98 -9.78 -2.03
CA MET A 181 8.73 -9.73 -3.46
C MET A 181 9.92 -10.31 -4.24
N ASP A 182 9.64 -10.96 -5.35
CA ASP A 182 10.66 -11.29 -6.35
C ASP A 182 10.82 -10.09 -7.30
N HIS A 183 11.92 -9.35 -7.11
CA HIS A 183 12.24 -8.16 -7.89
C HIS A 183 12.81 -8.46 -9.28
N THR A 184 13.05 -9.74 -9.60
CA THR A 184 13.57 -10.21 -10.89
C THR A 184 12.51 -10.86 -11.76
N ALA A 185 11.33 -11.11 -11.21
CA ALA A 185 10.22 -11.73 -11.92
C ALA A 185 9.79 -10.88 -13.12
N LYS A 186 9.50 -11.55 -14.23
CA LYS A 186 8.96 -10.88 -15.43
C LYS A 186 7.49 -10.55 -15.21
N ARG A 187 7.15 -9.29 -15.43
CA ARG A 187 5.79 -8.78 -15.35
C ARG A 187 5.03 -9.14 -16.61
N PRO A 188 3.81 -9.72 -16.52
CA PRO A 188 2.97 -9.92 -17.68
C PRO A 188 2.54 -8.57 -18.27
N PRO A 189 2.35 -8.48 -19.60
CA PRO A 189 1.81 -7.27 -20.20
C PRO A 189 0.40 -7.00 -19.66
N PRO A 190 0.04 -5.72 -19.44
CA PRO A 190 -1.31 -5.39 -19.01
C PRO A 190 -2.32 -5.74 -20.11
N PRO A 191 -3.52 -6.21 -19.76
CA PRO A 191 -4.57 -6.43 -20.73
C PRO A 191 -5.10 -5.10 -21.29
N ALA A 192 -5.73 -5.15 -22.46
CA ALA A 192 -6.43 -3.99 -22.98
C ALA A 192 -7.55 -3.54 -22.02
N ALA A 193 -7.77 -2.22 -21.96
CA ALA A 193 -8.83 -1.63 -21.15
C ALA A 193 -10.20 -1.94 -21.80
N ASP A 194 -10.87 -2.95 -21.28
CA ASP A 194 -12.17 -3.41 -21.75
C ASP A 194 -12.95 -4.10 -20.63
N THR A 195 -14.23 -4.37 -20.84
CA THR A 195 -15.08 -5.14 -19.92
C THR A 195 -14.77 -6.62 -20.01
N THR A 196 -13.58 -7.01 -19.58
CA THR A 196 -13.09 -8.39 -19.58
C THR A 196 -12.65 -8.84 -18.19
N VAL A 197 -12.70 -10.15 -17.96
CA VAL A 197 -12.17 -10.77 -16.72
C VAL A 197 -10.69 -10.45 -16.52
N ALA A 198 -9.90 -10.45 -17.60
CA ALA A 198 -8.47 -10.16 -17.54
C ALA A 198 -8.20 -8.71 -17.07
N TYR A 199 -8.95 -7.74 -17.61
CA TYR A 199 -8.82 -6.35 -17.18
C TYR A 199 -9.36 -6.15 -15.75
N GLY A 200 -10.44 -6.82 -15.39
CA GLY A 200 -10.96 -6.80 -14.02
C GLY A 200 -9.97 -7.35 -13.00
N ARG A 201 -9.27 -8.44 -13.34
CA ARG A 201 -8.18 -8.97 -12.52
C ARG A 201 -7.05 -7.95 -12.37
N TYR A 202 -6.58 -7.38 -13.47
CA TYR A 202 -5.55 -6.35 -13.46
C TYR A 202 -5.92 -5.18 -12.55
N LEU A 203 -7.15 -4.65 -12.67
CA LEU A 203 -7.63 -3.55 -11.83
C LEU A 203 -7.73 -3.95 -10.35
N ALA A 204 -8.18 -5.17 -10.04
CA ALA A 204 -8.25 -5.65 -8.66
C ALA A 204 -6.86 -5.78 -8.04
N GLU A 205 -5.86 -6.18 -8.81
CA GLU A 205 -4.46 -6.26 -8.37
C GLU A 205 -3.88 -4.86 -8.13
N ILE A 206 -3.84 -3.99 -9.15
CA ILE A 206 -3.28 -2.63 -8.99
C ILE A 206 -4.13 -1.70 -8.12
N GLY A 207 -5.39 -2.06 -7.90
CA GLY A 207 -6.33 -1.39 -7.02
C GLY A 207 -6.22 -1.83 -5.56
N GLY A 208 -5.40 -2.83 -5.26
CA GLY A 208 -5.15 -3.29 -3.90
C GLY A 208 -6.31 -4.05 -3.27
N CYS A 209 -7.24 -4.62 -4.05
CA CYS A 209 -8.35 -5.41 -3.51
C CYS A 209 -7.82 -6.60 -2.68
N THR A 210 -6.77 -7.27 -3.20
CA THR A 210 -6.13 -8.40 -2.52
C THR A 210 -5.41 -8.00 -1.22
N GLY A 211 -5.03 -6.75 -1.06
CA GLY A 211 -4.38 -6.26 0.16
C GLY A 211 -5.29 -6.31 1.39
N CYS A 212 -6.58 -6.07 1.20
CA CYS A 212 -7.59 -6.12 2.27
C CYS A 212 -8.41 -7.41 2.22
N HIS A 213 -8.84 -7.84 1.02
CA HIS A 213 -9.72 -9.01 0.88
C HIS A 213 -8.94 -10.34 0.79
N GLY A 214 -7.62 -10.30 0.98
CA GLY A 214 -6.74 -11.46 0.90
C GLY A 214 -6.40 -11.88 -0.53
N PRO A 215 -5.33 -12.67 -0.73
CA PRO A 215 -4.86 -13.06 -2.06
C PRO A 215 -5.87 -13.90 -2.84
N SER A 216 -6.75 -14.62 -2.16
CA SER A 216 -7.86 -15.36 -2.78
C SER A 216 -9.19 -14.60 -2.80
N LEU A 217 -9.22 -13.36 -2.33
CA LEU A 217 -10.42 -12.52 -2.18
C LEU A 217 -11.48 -13.08 -1.23
N SER A 218 -11.12 -14.05 -0.37
CA SER A 218 -12.05 -14.67 0.59
C SER A 218 -12.31 -13.83 1.85
N GLY A 219 -11.72 -12.64 1.94
CA GLY A 219 -11.89 -11.75 3.08
C GLY A 219 -11.09 -12.19 4.31
N GLY A 220 -11.53 -11.73 5.47
CA GLY A 220 -10.91 -12.06 6.75
C GLY A 220 -10.32 -10.85 7.47
N SER A 221 -9.62 -11.11 8.56
CA SER A 221 -8.98 -10.06 9.37
C SER A 221 -7.88 -9.36 8.60
N LEU A 222 -7.83 -8.03 8.71
CA LEU A 222 -6.80 -7.23 8.07
C LEU A 222 -5.46 -7.38 8.83
N PRO A 223 -4.36 -7.67 8.14
CA PRO A 223 -3.06 -7.76 8.79
C PRO A 223 -2.68 -6.44 9.50
N GLY A 224 -2.37 -6.53 10.80
CA GLY A 224 -1.97 -5.36 11.59
C GLY A 224 -3.12 -4.44 12.03
N ALA A 225 -4.36 -4.78 11.73
CA ALA A 225 -5.51 -4.04 12.23
C ALA A 225 -5.74 -4.30 13.73
N PRO A 226 -6.36 -3.36 14.46
CA PRO A 226 -6.81 -3.59 15.83
C PRO A 226 -7.70 -4.82 15.94
N PRO A 227 -7.74 -5.51 17.10
CA PRO A 227 -8.53 -6.72 17.29
C PRO A 227 -10.05 -6.54 17.10
N ASP A 228 -10.53 -5.32 17.28
CA ASP A 228 -11.93 -4.91 17.12
C ASP A 228 -12.27 -4.42 15.70
N ALA A 229 -11.28 -4.37 14.81
CA ALA A 229 -11.50 -3.97 13.43
C ALA A 229 -12.38 -4.98 12.72
N LYS A 230 -13.37 -4.47 11.96
CA LYS A 230 -14.23 -5.34 11.16
C LYS A 230 -13.42 -6.02 10.07
N PRO A 231 -13.60 -7.33 9.88
CA PRO A 231 -12.90 -8.05 8.82
C PRO A 231 -13.38 -7.61 7.44
N ALA A 232 -12.50 -7.72 6.44
CA ALA A 232 -12.85 -7.50 5.05
C ALA A 232 -13.84 -8.57 4.56
N SER A 233 -14.80 -8.18 3.72
CA SER A 233 -15.82 -9.09 3.20
C SER A 233 -15.22 -10.14 2.25
N ASN A 234 -15.85 -11.31 2.17
CA ASN A 234 -15.54 -12.32 1.16
C ASN A 234 -16.11 -11.85 -0.20
N LEU A 235 -15.23 -11.64 -1.19
CA LEU A 235 -15.60 -11.25 -2.57
C LEU A 235 -15.67 -12.44 -3.53
N THR A 236 -15.44 -13.67 -3.07
CA THR A 236 -15.61 -14.86 -3.89
C THR A 236 -17.11 -15.13 -4.10
N PRO A 237 -17.49 -16.02 -5.03
CA PRO A 237 -18.88 -16.41 -5.22
C PRO A 237 -19.57 -16.94 -3.96
N GLU A 238 -18.85 -17.45 -2.98
CA GLU A 238 -19.43 -17.85 -1.68
C GLU A 238 -19.90 -16.65 -0.86
N GLY A 239 -19.22 -15.50 -0.98
CA GLY A 239 -19.57 -14.27 -0.25
C GLY A 239 -20.56 -13.37 -0.99
N ILE A 240 -20.30 -13.12 -2.29
CA ILE A 240 -21.11 -12.19 -3.10
C ILE A 240 -21.73 -12.83 -4.34
N GLY A 241 -21.81 -14.16 -4.42
CA GLY A 241 -22.32 -14.86 -5.59
C GLY A 241 -23.76 -14.56 -5.95
N THR A 242 -24.57 -14.14 -4.99
CA THR A 242 -25.96 -13.71 -5.18
C THR A 242 -26.11 -12.24 -5.59
N TRP A 243 -25.02 -11.46 -5.54
CA TRP A 243 -25.09 -10.04 -5.89
C TRP A 243 -25.23 -9.86 -7.40
N THR A 244 -26.13 -8.99 -7.78
CA THR A 244 -26.25 -8.52 -9.16
C THR A 244 -25.13 -7.53 -9.50
N GLU A 245 -24.95 -7.22 -10.77
CA GLU A 245 -24.06 -6.16 -11.22
C GLU A 245 -24.42 -4.82 -10.55
N ALA A 246 -25.72 -4.51 -10.48
CA ALA A 246 -26.21 -3.29 -9.83
C ALA A 246 -25.89 -3.24 -8.32
N ASP A 247 -25.96 -4.36 -7.62
CA ASP A 247 -25.57 -4.43 -6.20
C ASP A 247 -24.07 -4.15 -6.01
N PHE A 248 -23.24 -4.71 -6.88
CA PHE A 248 -21.80 -4.50 -6.83
C PHE A 248 -21.44 -3.03 -7.12
N PHE A 249 -22.07 -2.43 -8.14
CA PHE A 249 -21.92 -1.01 -8.44
C PHE A 249 -22.32 -0.14 -7.26
N ARG A 250 -23.48 -0.41 -6.66
CA ARG A 250 -23.97 0.32 -5.49
C ARG A 250 -23.01 0.20 -4.30
N ALA A 251 -22.46 -0.98 -4.07
CA ALA A 251 -21.48 -1.17 -2.99
C ALA A 251 -20.21 -0.33 -3.21
N LEU A 252 -19.64 -0.28 -4.42
CA LEU A 252 -18.43 0.47 -4.71
C LEU A 252 -18.65 1.99 -4.82
N ARG A 253 -19.85 2.45 -5.17
CA ARG A 253 -20.17 3.86 -5.41
C ARG A 253 -20.85 4.56 -4.25
N GLU A 254 -21.76 3.85 -3.60
CA GLU A 254 -22.59 4.40 -2.53
C GLU A 254 -22.22 3.83 -1.15
N GLY A 255 -21.47 2.74 -1.13
CA GLY A 255 -21.10 2.06 0.10
C GLY A 255 -22.27 1.32 0.74
N VAL A 256 -23.22 0.81 -0.06
CA VAL A 256 -24.43 0.15 0.43
C VAL A 256 -24.51 -1.29 -0.09
N ARG A 257 -24.71 -2.24 0.82
CA ARG A 257 -24.91 -3.67 0.49
C ARG A 257 -26.33 -3.93 -0.03
N PRO A 258 -26.58 -5.08 -0.68
CA PRO A 258 -27.94 -5.45 -1.14
C PRO A 258 -29.02 -5.40 -0.06
N ASN A 259 -28.66 -5.74 1.18
CA ASN A 259 -29.57 -5.71 2.33
C ASN A 259 -29.77 -4.30 2.93
N GLY A 260 -29.27 -3.24 2.28
CA GLY A 260 -29.37 -1.85 2.72
C GLY A 260 -28.35 -1.43 3.79
N THR A 261 -27.51 -2.33 4.30
CA THR A 261 -26.50 -1.95 5.31
C THR A 261 -25.32 -1.20 4.69
N ALA A 262 -24.84 -0.16 5.38
CA ALA A 262 -23.67 0.59 4.93
C ALA A 262 -22.37 -0.23 5.07
N LEU A 263 -21.46 -0.03 4.11
CA LEU A 263 -20.06 -0.42 4.26
C LEU A 263 -19.38 0.54 5.24
N ASP A 264 -18.37 0.02 5.92
CA ASP A 264 -17.53 0.86 6.78
C ASP A 264 -16.57 1.68 5.88
N SER A 265 -16.87 2.97 5.71
CA SER A 265 -16.10 3.86 4.84
C SER A 265 -14.70 4.20 5.37
N THR A 266 -14.41 3.85 6.62
CA THR A 266 -13.06 4.00 7.18
C THR A 266 -12.13 2.88 6.74
N GLN A 267 -12.68 1.75 6.32
CA GLN A 267 -11.93 0.58 5.87
C GLN A 267 -12.06 0.37 4.36
N MET A 268 -13.29 0.41 3.82
CA MET A 268 -13.51 0.35 2.37
C MET A 268 -13.54 1.78 1.80
N PRO A 269 -12.57 2.18 0.96
CA PRO A 269 -12.41 3.56 0.50
C PRO A 269 -13.44 3.95 -0.57
N VAL A 270 -14.72 3.89 -0.24
CA VAL A 270 -15.86 4.16 -1.16
C VAL A 270 -15.75 5.55 -1.79
N ARG A 271 -15.23 6.54 -1.05
CA ARG A 271 -15.01 7.89 -1.57
C ARG A 271 -14.10 7.94 -2.81
N LEU A 272 -13.26 6.92 -3.00
CA LEU A 272 -12.36 6.80 -4.15
C LEU A 272 -12.86 5.77 -5.17
N THR A 273 -13.36 4.61 -4.71
CA THR A 273 -13.89 3.59 -5.64
C THR A 273 -15.09 4.10 -6.43
N ARG A 274 -15.83 5.08 -5.93
CA ARG A 274 -16.91 5.74 -6.67
C ARG A 274 -16.43 6.49 -7.92
N GLU A 275 -15.14 6.86 -7.97
CA GLU A 275 -14.53 7.54 -9.12
C GLU A 275 -14.15 6.56 -10.25
N MET A 276 -14.25 5.24 -10.03
CA MET A 276 -14.06 4.24 -11.08
C MET A 276 -15.12 4.41 -12.18
N THR A 277 -14.71 4.22 -13.43
CA THR A 277 -15.64 4.21 -14.56
C THR A 277 -16.56 3.00 -14.52
N ASP A 278 -17.66 3.03 -15.29
CA ASP A 278 -18.57 1.87 -15.45
C ASP A 278 -17.84 0.66 -16.01
N LEU A 279 -16.98 0.88 -17.02
CA LEU A 279 -16.16 -0.15 -17.61
C LEU A 279 -15.28 -0.84 -16.56
N GLU A 280 -14.59 -0.07 -15.73
CA GLU A 280 -13.69 -0.61 -14.71
C GLU A 280 -14.44 -1.37 -13.62
N THR A 281 -15.53 -0.80 -13.13
CA THR A 281 -16.37 -1.44 -12.12
C THR A 281 -16.98 -2.75 -12.65
N LYS A 282 -17.44 -2.75 -13.90
CA LYS A 282 -17.98 -3.94 -14.57
C LYS A 282 -16.90 -5.01 -14.79
N ALA A 283 -15.72 -4.62 -15.24
CA ALA A 283 -14.60 -5.57 -15.41
C ALA A 283 -14.23 -6.24 -14.08
N ILE A 284 -14.15 -5.48 -12.99
CA ILE A 284 -13.89 -6.04 -11.65
C ILE A 284 -15.01 -6.98 -11.23
N TYR A 285 -16.28 -6.61 -11.44
CA TYR A 285 -17.42 -7.48 -11.16
C TYR A 285 -17.31 -8.80 -11.92
N MET A 286 -17.03 -8.76 -13.22
CA MET A 286 -16.83 -9.96 -14.02
C MET A 286 -15.70 -10.84 -13.45
N TYR A 287 -14.59 -10.23 -13.03
CA TYR A 287 -13.47 -10.97 -12.47
C TYR A 287 -13.83 -11.66 -11.16
N VAL A 288 -14.43 -10.97 -10.19
CA VAL A 288 -14.75 -11.56 -8.88
C VAL A 288 -15.77 -12.71 -8.98
N ARG A 289 -16.55 -12.74 -10.07
CA ARG A 289 -17.48 -13.85 -10.37
C ARG A 289 -16.75 -15.10 -10.87
N THR A 290 -15.52 -15.00 -11.36
CA THR A 290 -14.73 -16.12 -11.89
C THR A 290 -13.74 -16.70 -10.91
N VAL A 291 -13.49 -16.04 -9.77
CA VAL A 291 -12.60 -16.57 -8.76
C VAL A 291 -13.23 -17.83 -8.11
N PRO A 292 -12.43 -18.84 -7.76
CA PRO A 292 -12.95 -20.01 -7.08
C PRO A 292 -13.69 -19.65 -5.79
N PRO A 293 -14.87 -20.21 -5.52
CA PRO A 293 -15.55 -20.02 -4.25
C PRO A 293 -14.67 -20.52 -3.10
N LYS A 294 -14.57 -19.73 -2.04
CA LYS A 294 -13.80 -20.07 -0.84
C LYS A 294 -14.53 -19.63 0.42
N PRO A 295 -14.44 -20.42 1.51
CA PRO A 295 -14.95 -20.03 2.80
C PRO A 295 -14.33 -18.73 3.29
N PHE A 296 -15.09 -17.95 4.04
CA PHE A 296 -14.63 -16.68 4.60
C PHE A 296 -13.33 -16.83 5.39
N GLY A 297 -12.36 -15.97 5.10
CA GLY A 297 -11.07 -15.90 5.80
C GLY A 297 -10.08 -17.01 5.46
N THR A 298 -10.34 -17.84 4.45
CA THR A 298 -9.42 -18.88 3.98
C THR A 298 -8.57 -18.35 2.82
N ASN A 299 -7.36 -17.92 3.12
CA ASN A 299 -6.41 -17.33 2.16
C ASN A 299 -5.29 -18.30 1.78
#